data_6f9f8e21033e8e862efb4aca6526763d
#
_entry.id   6f9f8e21033e8e862efb4aca6526763d
#
_cell.length_a   1.000
_cell.length_b   1.000
_cell.length_c   1.000
_cell.angle_alpha   90.00
_cell.angle_beta   90.00
_cell.angle_gamma   90.00
#
_symmetry.space_group_name_H-M   'P 1'
#
loop_
_entity.id
_entity.type
_entity.pdbx_description
1 polymer ?
#
loop_
_entity_poly.entity_id
_entity_poly.type
_entity_poly.pdbx_seq_one_letter_code
_entity_poly.pdbx_strand_id
1 'polypeptide(L)'
;MGTSPHKILKTGEGHGESVDPLPGLENVLTEKRVAQVPGLVLPPLTGGAIGYIGYDCVKYFEPRTSRPLIDVLKVPESLFMFFDTVVAFDRLTDLVKVITYLTVPSDLSELPIAYDTARKNIDKVYDILLSPDKVIPKQDTIRKSGDFKSNIGQKGYEKYVTTLKNHIIDGNIIQAVPSQRIAYPTSLHPFNIYQALRAVNPSPYLFYIDCHEFQIVGASPELLVRKEAGRILTHPIAGTVKRSNDEIEDKLLGEQLQQSEKDVAEHVMLVDLARNDINRVCNPLSTRVDRLMTVEKFSHVQHLVSQVSGTLRKGKTRFDAFRSIFPAGTVSGAPKVKAMELIAELEGEKRGIYAGAVGYFGYNTVDAYGNENEGEMDTCIALRTMIVKDGFVYLQAGGGIVYDSDPTEEFEETMNKARAGIAAIKRAEQQYLGQDLKQGESSIH
;
A
#
# COMPACT_ATOMS: atom_id res chain seq x y z
N MET A 1 -10.92 -10.54 -1.48
CA MET A 1 -11.74 -9.37 -1.93
C MET A 1 -12.88 -9.19 -0.95
N GLY A 2 -13.21 -7.94 -0.59
CA GLY A 2 -14.40 -7.59 0.19
C GLY A 2 -15.40 -6.84 -0.68
N THR A 3 -16.68 -7.06 -0.44
CA THR A 3 -17.78 -6.33 -1.08
C THR A 3 -18.84 -6.00 -0.06
N SER A 4 -19.54 -4.89 -0.26
CA SER A 4 -20.63 -4.45 0.64
C SER A 4 -20.16 -4.31 2.10
N PRO A 5 -19.28 -3.35 2.41
CA PRO A 5 -18.84 -3.12 3.78
C PRO A 5 -20.03 -2.77 4.68
N HIS A 6 -20.07 -3.35 5.88
CA HIS A 6 -21.14 -3.05 6.84
C HIS A 6 -20.87 -1.79 7.65
N LYS A 7 -19.61 -1.33 7.69
CA LYS A 7 -19.19 -0.09 8.37
C LYS A 7 -18.03 0.54 7.60
N ILE A 8 -17.98 1.87 7.57
CA ILE A 8 -16.87 2.64 7.02
C ILE A 8 -16.43 3.63 8.09
N LEU A 9 -15.13 3.64 8.38
CA LEU A 9 -14.48 4.61 9.27
C LEU A 9 -13.62 5.54 8.43
N LYS A 10 -13.83 6.85 8.55
CA LYS A 10 -13.04 7.90 7.88
C LYS A 10 -12.53 8.88 8.93
N THR A 11 -11.31 9.40 8.73
CA THR A 11 -10.75 10.50 9.55
C THR A 11 -10.22 11.60 8.65
N GLY A 12 -10.04 12.78 9.22
CA GLY A 12 -9.50 13.95 8.53
C GLY A 12 -10.54 15.03 8.26
N GLU A 13 -10.04 16.25 8.09
CA GLU A 13 -10.86 17.44 7.88
C GLU A 13 -11.81 17.30 6.68
N GLY A 14 -13.10 17.59 6.90
CA GLY A 14 -14.15 17.44 5.89
C GLY A 14 -14.65 16.00 5.68
N HIS A 15 -14.08 14.99 6.33
CA HIS A 15 -14.43 13.59 6.17
C HIS A 15 -14.78 12.88 7.49
N GLY A 16 -14.36 13.44 8.62
CA GLY A 16 -14.57 12.94 9.96
C GLY A 16 -13.69 13.73 10.95
N GLU A 17 -13.54 13.21 12.15
CA GLU A 17 -12.66 13.83 13.13
C GLU A 17 -11.19 13.75 12.67
N SER A 18 -10.45 14.85 12.92
CA SER A 18 -9.00 14.90 12.67
C SER A 18 -8.26 14.34 13.89
N VAL A 19 -8.22 13.02 13.99
CA VAL A 19 -7.65 12.26 15.12
C VAL A 19 -6.81 11.08 14.62
N ASP A 20 -6.01 10.51 15.54
CA ASP A 20 -5.34 9.23 15.30
C ASP A 20 -6.37 8.18 14.88
N PRO A 21 -6.27 7.60 13.66
CA PRO A 21 -7.23 6.62 13.17
C PRO A 21 -7.15 5.26 13.88
N LEU A 22 -6.01 4.93 14.49
CA LEU A 22 -5.76 3.58 15.01
C LEU A 22 -6.63 3.21 16.22
N PRO A 23 -6.87 4.08 17.21
CA PRO A 23 -7.80 3.75 18.30
C PRO A 23 -9.21 3.45 17.82
N GLY A 24 -9.74 4.24 16.86
CA GLY A 24 -11.06 4.00 16.28
C GLY A 24 -11.12 2.66 15.53
N LEU A 25 -10.06 2.34 14.79
CA LEU A 25 -9.93 1.06 14.09
C LEU A 25 -9.85 -0.12 15.08
N GLU A 26 -9.02 -0.02 16.11
CA GLU A 26 -8.84 -1.02 17.15
C GLU A 26 -10.16 -1.31 17.89
N ASN A 27 -10.88 -0.27 18.28
CA ASN A 27 -12.17 -0.40 18.97
C ASN A 27 -13.15 -1.25 18.15
N VAL A 28 -13.32 -0.96 16.86
CA VAL A 28 -14.25 -1.74 16.01
C VAL A 28 -13.79 -3.19 15.83
N LEU A 29 -12.49 -3.42 15.68
CA LEU A 29 -11.96 -4.78 15.51
C LEU A 29 -12.00 -5.62 16.79
N THR A 30 -12.05 -5.00 17.96
CA THR A 30 -12.14 -5.68 19.27
C THR A 30 -13.58 -5.89 19.74
N GLU A 31 -14.58 -5.20 19.14
CA GLU A 31 -16.01 -5.43 19.44
C GLU A 31 -16.44 -6.87 19.12
N LYS A 32 -15.82 -7.48 18.12
CA LYS A 32 -16.11 -8.85 17.65
C LYS A 32 -14.93 -9.77 17.92
N ARG A 33 -15.25 -11.01 18.33
CA ARG A 33 -14.29 -12.11 18.48
C ARG A 33 -14.69 -13.24 17.56
N VAL A 34 -13.75 -13.68 16.73
CA VAL A 34 -14.00 -14.75 15.77
C VAL A 34 -13.52 -16.07 16.35
N ALA A 35 -14.42 -17.03 16.51
CA ALA A 35 -14.05 -18.37 16.95
C ALA A 35 -13.22 -19.08 15.89
N GLN A 36 -12.06 -19.61 16.29
CA GLN A 36 -11.25 -20.47 15.44
C GLN A 36 -11.84 -21.87 15.42
N VAL A 37 -12.15 -22.40 14.24
CA VAL A 37 -12.68 -23.74 14.06
C VAL A 37 -11.51 -24.71 13.87
N PRO A 38 -11.28 -25.68 14.77
CA PRO A 38 -10.20 -26.64 14.64
C PRO A 38 -10.26 -27.42 13.34
N GLY A 39 -9.11 -27.58 12.67
CA GLY A 39 -9.00 -28.31 11.41
C GLY A 39 -9.44 -27.53 10.16
N LEU A 40 -10.00 -26.34 10.31
CA LEU A 40 -10.36 -25.49 9.16
C LEU A 40 -9.18 -24.61 8.74
N VAL A 41 -8.64 -24.86 7.53
CA VAL A 41 -7.57 -24.05 6.96
C VAL A 41 -8.18 -22.82 6.26
N LEU A 42 -7.99 -21.67 6.85
CA LEU A 42 -8.49 -20.39 6.38
C LEU A 42 -7.33 -19.50 5.85
N PRO A 43 -7.63 -18.58 4.92
CA PRO A 43 -6.64 -17.57 4.51
C PRO A 43 -6.36 -16.60 5.66
N PRO A 44 -5.25 -15.84 5.61
CA PRO A 44 -4.90 -14.86 6.65
C PRO A 44 -5.97 -13.80 6.89
N LEU A 45 -6.69 -13.38 5.84
CA LEU A 45 -7.83 -12.47 5.95
C LEU A 45 -9.13 -13.24 5.75
N THR A 46 -9.92 -13.34 6.78
CA THR A 46 -11.27 -13.95 6.77
C THR A 46 -12.38 -12.93 6.97
N GLY A 47 -12.03 -11.69 7.29
CA GLY A 47 -12.86 -10.54 7.56
C GLY A 47 -12.12 -9.52 8.41
N GLY A 48 -12.68 -8.35 8.59
CA GLY A 48 -12.05 -7.23 9.29
C GLY A 48 -12.06 -5.95 8.46
N ALA A 49 -11.06 -5.11 8.67
CA ALA A 49 -10.93 -3.82 8.02
C ALA A 49 -9.94 -3.89 6.83
N ILE A 50 -10.34 -3.34 5.69
CA ILE A 50 -9.49 -3.11 4.52
C ILE A 50 -9.51 -1.61 4.22
N GLY A 51 -8.35 -1.02 3.98
CA GLY A 51 -8.30 0.41 3.69
C GLY A 51 -6.89 0.97 3.65
N TYR A 52 -6.78 2.26 4.01
CA TYR A 52 -5.51 2.96 4.00
C TYR A 52 -5.37 3.94 5.17
N ILE A 53 -4.13 4.24 5.48
CA ILE A 53 -3.71 5.36 6.34
C ILE A 53 -2.79 6.23 5.50
N GLY A 54 -3.17 7.49 5.30
CA GLY A 54 -2.35 8.47 4.58
C GLY A 54 -1.08 8.84 5.33
N TYR A 55 -0.05 9.24 4.59
CA TYR A 55 1.24 9.65 5.15
C TYR A 55 1.08 10.73 6.23
N ASP A 56 0.18 11.68 6.02
CA ASP A 56 -0.01 12.84 6.89
C ASP A 56 -0.56 12.48 8.28
N CYS A 57 -1.03 11.23 8.48
CA CYS A 57 -1.37 10.71 9.81
C CYS A 57 -0.16 10.60 10.74
N VAL A 58 1.07 10.67 10.21
CA VAL A 58 2.29 10.65 11.03
C VAL A 58 2.29 11.74 12.11
N LYS A 59 1.62 12.88 11.87
CA LYS A 59 1.46 13.96 12.86
C LYS A 59 0.81 13.53 14.18
N TYR A 60 0.00 12.45 14.15
CA TYR A 60 -0.63 11.88 15.34
C TYR A 60 0.31 10.93 16.09
N PHE A 61 1.28 10.34 15.40
CA PHE A 61 2.26 9.38 15.97
C PHE A 61 3.53 10.11 16.43
N GLU A 62 3.93 11.14 15.67
CA GLU A 62 5.09 12.00 15.94
C GLU A 62 4.71 13.49 15.76
N PRO A 63 4.18 14.14 16.80
CA PRO A 63 3.66 15.51 16.71
C PRO A 63 4.66 16.55 16.20
N ARG A 64 5.97 16.29 16.32
CA ARG A 64 7.03 17.17 15.81
C ARG A 64 6.98 17.33 14.30
N THR A 65 6.37 16.39 13.58
CA THR A 65 6.21 16.45 12.12
C THR A 65 5.02 17.30 11.68
N SER A 66 4.16 17.73 12.61
CA SER A 66 2.98 18.52 12.28
C SER A 66 3.35 19.86 11.68
N ARG A 67 2.84 20.14 10.48
CA ARG A 67 2.99 21.41 9.75
C ARG A 67 1.67 21.80 9.10
N PRO A 68 1.40 23.10 8.89
CA PRO A 68 0.30 23.52 8.04
C PRO A 68 0.63 23.20 6.58
N LEU A 69 -0.07 22.23 6.00
CA LEU A 69 0.11 21.75 4.63
C LEU A 69 -1.16 21.97 3.81
N ILE A 70 -1.00 22.33 2.53
CA ILE A 70 -2.11 22.50 1.60
C ILE A 70 -2.68 21.13 1.24
N ASP A 71 -3.99 20.95 1.42
CA ASP A 71 -4.69 19.73 0.99
C ASP A 71 -5.24 19.89 -0.42
N VAL A 72 -4.47 19.43 -1.40
CA VAL A 72 -4.84 19.51 -2.83
C VAL A 72 -5.82 18.41 -3.22
N LEU A 73 -5.64 17.19 -2.70
CA LEU A 73 -6.42 16.03 -3.11
C LEU A 73 -7.78 15.96 -2.42
N LYS A 74 -7.91 16.55 -1.24
CA LYS A 74 -9.13 16.54 -0.41
C LYS A 74 -9.70 15.11 -0.29
N VAL A 75 -8.84 14.18 0.10
CA VAL A 75 -9.20 12.80 0.43
C VAL A 75 -9.09 12.59 1.94
N PRO A 76 -9.85 11.65 2.54
CA PRO A 76 -9.71 11.33 3.96
C PRO A 76 -8.26 11.04 4.34
N GLU A 77 -7.85 11.43 5.55
CA GLU A 77 -6.51 11.08 6.07
C GLU A 77 -6.38 9.57 6.31
N SER A 78 -7.50 8.90 6.66
CA SER A 78 -7.62 7.45 6.64
C SER A 78 -9.02 7.02 6.24
N LEU A 79 -9.13 5.82 5.64
CA LEU A 79 -10.41 5.20 5.33
C LEU A 79 -10.29 3.69 5.50
N PHE A 80 -11.19 3.12 6.30
CA PHE A 80 -11.31 1.67 6.50
C PHE A 80 -12.73 1.21 6.26
N MET A 81 -12.87 0.18 5.46
CA MET A 81 -14.11 -0.54 5.19
C MET A 81 -14.08 -1.88 5.91
N PHE A 82 -15.13 -2.18 6.68
CA PHE A 82 -15.24 -3.42 7.47
C PHE A 82 -16.11 -4.44 6.75
N PHE A 83 -15.60 -5.65 6.62
CA PHE A 83 -16.22 -6.74 5.91
C PHE A 83 -16.39 -7.96 6.78
N ASP A 84 -17.61 -8.51 6.81
CA ASP A 84 -17.92 -9.80 7.41
C ASP A 84 -17.99 -10.93 6.35
N THR A 85 -18.00 -10.55 5.05
CA THR A 85 -17.96 -11.49 3.94
C THR A 85 -16.81 -11.15 3.01
N VAL A 86 -15.95 -12.13 2.75
CA VAL A 86 -14.78 -11.98 1.87
C VAL A 86 -14.67 -13.15 0.91
N VAL A 87 -14.08 -12.88 -0.26
CA VAL A 87 -13.71 -13.89 -1.25
C VAL A 87 -12.19 -13.98 -1.30
N ALA A 88 -11.64 -15.15 -1.06
CA ALA A 88 -10.22 -15.44 -1.13
C ALA A 88 -9.92 -16.38 -2.30
N PHE A 89 -8.96 -15.98 -3.15
CA PHE A 89 -8.41 -16.83 -4.21
C PHE A 89 -7.07 -17.37 -3.73
N ASP A 90 -7.00 -18.66 -3.53
CA ASP A 90 -5.76 -19.36 -3.20
C ASP A 90 -5.11 -19.89 -4.49
N ARG A 91 -4.01 -19.24 -4.88
CA ARG A 91 -3.30 -19.61 -6.12
C ARG A 91 -2.41 -20.85 -6.00
N LEU A 92 -2.13 -21.30 -4.78
CA LEU A 92 -1.35 -22.54 -4.58
C LEU A 92 -2.23 -23.78 -4.79
N THR A 93 -3.49 -23.68 -4.40
CA THR A 93 -4.47 -24.77 -4.47
C THR A 93 -5.50 -24.59 -5.60
N ASP A 94 -5.47 -23.44 -6.31
CA ASP A 94 -6.47 -23.01 -7.30
C ASP A 94 -7.91 -23.03 -6.77
N LEU A 95 -8.07 -22.76 -5.46
CA LEU A 95 -9.36 -22.73 -4.80
C LEU A 95 -9.86 -21.31 -4.59
N VAL A 96 -11.17 -21.13 -4.75
CA VAL A 96 -11.87 -19.92 -4.36
C VAL A 96 -12.68 -20.23 -3.10
N LYS A 97 -12.44 -19.46 -2.03
CA LYS A 97 -13.15 -19.59 -0.76
C LYS A 97 -14.03 -18.36 -0.56
N VAL A 98 -15.33 -18.56 -0.38
CA VAL A 98 -16.27 -17.54 0.09
C VAL A 98 -16.45 -17.74 1.59
N ILE A 99 -16.10 -16.73 2.36
CA ILE A 99 -16.09 -16.78 3.81
C ILE A 99 -17.03 -15.70 4.32
N THR A 100 -17.95 -16.06 5.21
CA THR A 100 -18.81 -15.11 5.91
C THR A 100 -18.86 -15.44 7.38
N TYR A 101 -19.03 -14.43 8.21
CA TYR A 101 -19.21 -14.63 9.65
C TYR A 101 -20.69 -14.78 9.99
N LEU A 102 -20.94 -15.74 10.89
CA LEU A 102 -22.20 -15.87 11.58
C LEU A 102 -22.04 -15.25 12.97
N THR A 103 -22.85 -14.24 13.27
CA THR A 103 -22.94 -13.72 14.64
C THR A 103 -23.80 -14.66 15.45
N VAL A 104 -23.23 -15.26 16.49
CA VAL A 104 -23.96 -16.15 17.42
C VAL A 104 -24.93 -15.28 18.22
N PRO A 105 -26.27 -15.52 18.13
CA PRO A 105 -27.24 -14.76 18.89
C PRO A 105 -27.17 -15.08 20.38
N SER A 106 -27.63 -14.15 21.23
CA SER A 106 -27.70 -14.37 22.68
C SER A 106 -28.72 -15.45 23.03
N ASP A 107 -29.82 -15.55 22.30
CA ASP A 107 -30.78 -16.66 22.37
C ASP A 107 -30.41 -17.71 21.30
N LEU A 108 -29.94 -18.86 21.77
CA LEU A 108 -29.54 -19.96 20.88
C LEU A 108 -30.71 -20.54 20.05
N SER A 109 -31.96 -20.27 20.41
CA SER A 109 -33.13 -20.66 19.60
C SER A 109 -33.15 -19.94 18.24
N GLU A 110 -32.51 -18.78 18.13
CA GLU A 110 -32.37 -17.99 16.88
C GLU A 110 -31.19 -18.45 16.00
N LEU A 111 -30.36 -19.38 16.48
CA LEU A 111 -29.16 -19.83 15.74
C LEU A 111 -29.50 -20.39 14.34
N PRO A 112 -30.57 -21.14 14.10
CA PRO A 112 -30.94 -21.60 12.76
C PRO A 112 -31.19 -20.42 11.79
N ILE A 113 -31.82 -19.35 12.28
CA ILE A 113 -32.12 -18.14 11.47
C ILE A 113 -30.82 -17.42 11.12
N ALA A 114 -29.90 -17.29 12.09
CA ALA A 114 -28.60 -16.68 11.87
C ALA A 114 -27.76 -17.50 10.87
N TYR A 115 -27.82 -18.84 10.96
CA TYR A 115 -27.15 -19.74 10.02
C TYR A 115 -27.70 -19.60 8.59
N ASP A 116 -29.03 -19.60 8.43
CA ASP A 116 -29.66 -19.42 7.13
C ASP A 116 -29.33 -18.06 6.50
N THR A 117 -29.21 -17.02 7.31
CA THR A 117 -28.80 -15.69 6.85
C THR A 117 -27.35 -15.69 6.35
N ALA A 118 -26.43 -16.28 7.09
CA ALA A 118 -25.04 -16.42 6.69
C ALA A 118 -24.91 -17.26 5.41
N ARG A 119 -25.65 -18.37 5.31
CA ARG A 119 -25.71 -19.21 4.11
C ARG A 119 -26.18 -18.43 2.89
N LYS A 120 -27.27 -17.67 3.01
CA LYS A 120 -27.79 -16.82 1.91
C LYS A 120 -26.75 -15.80 1.44
N ASN A 121 -25.94 -15.24 2.34
CA ASN A 121 -24.86 -14.34 1.96
C ASN A 121 -23.78 -15.06 1.13
N ILE A 122 -23.42 -16.29 1.48
CA ILE A 122 -22.51 -17.12 0.70
C ILE A 122 -23.11 -17.44 -0.67
N ASP A 123 -24.35 -17.94 -0.71
CA ASP A 123 -25.06 -18.32 -1.94
C ASP A 123 -25.15 -17.13 -2.92
N LYS A 124 -25.49 -15.93 -2.42
CA LYS A 124 -25.50 -14.70 -3.23
C LYS A 124 -24.13 -14.40 -3.88
N VAL A 125 -23.05 -14.51 -3.14
CA VAL A 125 -21.71 -14.25 -3.66
C VAL A 125 -21.29 -15.37 -4.64
N TYR A 126 -21.64 -16.60 -4.33
CA TYR A 126 -21.38 -17.77 -5.19
C TYR A 126 -22.08 -17.61 -6.54
N ASP A 127 -23.37 -17.23 -6.57
CA ASP A 127 -24.13 -16.99 -7.81
C ASP A 127 -23.50 -15.89 -8.67
N ILE A 128 -23.02 -14.81 -8.04
CA ILE A 128 -22.31 -13.73 -8.75
C ILE A 128 -21.00 -14.25 -9.39
N LEU A 129 -20.24 -15.08 -8.66
CA LEU A 129 -18.97 -15.64 -9.16
C LEU A 129 -19.17 -16.61 -10.31
N LEU A 130 -20.28 -17.36 -10.32
CA LEU A 130 -20.61 -18.33 -11.38
C LEU A 130 -21.42 -17.72 -12.52
N SER A 131 -21.95 -16.52 -12.36
CA SER A 131 -22.71 -15.86 -13.41
C SER A 131 -21.90 -15.78 -14.71
N PRO A 132 -22.48 -16.20 -15.84
CA PRO A 132 -21.87 -16.01 -17.14
C PRO A 132 -21.80 -14.53 -17.54
N ASP A 133 -22.67 -13.71 -16.98
CA ASP A 133 -22.75 -12.26 -17.22
C ASP A 133 -21.64 -11.53 -16.46
N LYS A 134 -20.44 -11.53 -17.04
CA LYS A 134 -19.32 -10.76 -16.50
C LYS A 134 -19.52 -9.29 -16.83
N VAL A 135 -20.06 -8.54 -15.90
CA VAL A 135 -20.23 -7.09 -16.05
C VAL A 135 -18.87 -6.43 -15.81
N ILE A 136 -18.09 -6.22 -16.87
CA ILE A 136 -16.95 -5.31 -16.86
C ILE A 136 -17.54 -3.89 -16.87
N PRO A 137 -17.02 -2.98 -16.01
CA PRO A 137 -17.48 -1.60 -16.02
C PRO A 137 -17.43 -1.02 -17.43
N LYS A 138 -18.56 -0.45 -17.88
CA LYS A 138 -18.65 0.16 -19.21
C LYS A 138 -17.68 1.34 -19.27
N GLN A 139 -16.86 1.37 -20.31
CA GLN A 139 -16.02 2.51 -20.61
C GLN A 139 -16.79 3.46 -21.54
N ASP A 140 -16.96 4.70 -21.08
CA ASP A 140 -17.48 5.75 -21.95
C ASP A 140 -16.40 6.16 -22.97
N THR A 141 -16.85 6.84 -24.05
CA THR A 141 -15.94 7.34 -25.09
C THR A 141 -14.78 8.12 -24.47
N ILE A 142 -13.56 7.72 -24.79
CA ILE A 142 -12.36 8.36 -24.28
C ILE A 142 -12.22 9.73 -24.95
N ARG A 143 -12.34 10.79 -24.15
CA ARG A 143 -12.00 12.13 -24.59
C ARG A 143 -10.48 12.25 -24.66
N LYS A 144 -9.98 12.98 -25.69
CA LYS A 144 -8.56 13.20 -25.85
C LYS A 144 -7.99 13.77 -24.55
N SER A 145 -7.10 13.01 -23.92
CA SER A 145 -6.46 13.36 -22.66
C SER A 145 -5.36 14.40 -22.88
N GLY A 146 -5.05 15.16 -21.83
CA GLY A 146 -3.99 16.16 -21.85
C GLY A 146 -2.61 15.57 -21.59
N ASP A 147 -1.70 16.41 -21.14
CA ASP A 147 -0.35 16.01 -20.75
C ASP A 147 -0.26 15.68 -19.25
N PHE A 148 0.72 14.86 -18.89
CA PHE A 148 1.12 14.64 -17.51
C PHE A 148 1.78 15.90 -16.96
N LYS A 149 1.24 16.48 -15.89
CA LYS A 149 1.72 17.71 -15.27
C LYS A 149 2.23 17.46 -13.86
N SER A 150 3.50 17.74 -13.63
CA SER A 150 4.09 17.79 -12.30
C SER A 150 3.64 19.05 -11.57
N ASN A 151 3.41 18.96 -10.25
CA ASN A 151 3.08 20.11 -9.40
C ASN A 151 4.26 21.09 -9.25
N ILE A 152 5.50 20.61 -9.36
CA ILE A 152 6.71 21.43 -9.18
C ILE A 152 7.64 21.45 -10.40
N GLY A 153 7.52 20.48 -11.31
CA GLY A 153 8.38 20.31 -12.47
C GLY A 153 9.84 20.01 -12.11
N GLN A 154 10.67 19.87 -13.15
CA GLN A 154 12.08 19.50 -13.00
C GLN A 154 12.87 20.50 -12.12
N LYS A 155 12.80 21.79 -12.43
CA LYS A 155 13.53 22.83 -11.67
C LYS A 155 13.13 22.88 -10.18
N GLY A 156 11.85 22.63 -9.87
CA GLY A 156 11.37 22.57 -8.50
C GLY A 156 11.94 21.37 -7.76
N TYR A 157 11.96 20.21 -8.40
CA TYR A 157 12.53 19.00 -7.79
C TYR A 157 14.04 19.11 -7.61
N GLU A 158 14.79 19.61 -8.61
CA GLU A 158 16.23 19.86 -8.51
C GLU A 158 16.58 20.82 -7.35
N LYS A 159 15.70 21.81 -7.08
CA LYS A 159 15.84 22.69 -5.92
C LYS A 159 15.66 21.91 -4.60
N TYR A 160 14.71 20.95 -4.53
CA TYR A 160 14.58 20.10 -3.36
C TYR A 160 15.86 19.29 -3.09
N VAL A 161 16.41 18.68 -4.14
CA VAL A 161 17.68 17.93 -4.07
C VAL A 161 18.80 18.81 -3.52
N THR A 162 19.00 19.99 -4.11
CA THR A 162 20.07 20.92 -3.70
C THR A 162 19.90 21.36 -2.24
N THR A 163 18.66 21.65 -1.82
CA THR A 163 18.38 22.07 -0.44
C THR A 163 18.67 20.93 0.55
N LEU A 164 18.24 19.72 0.26
CA LEU A 164 18.50 18.55 1.12
C LEU A 164 19.97 18.20 1.18
N LYS A 165 20.73 18.33 0.08
CA LYS A 165 22.21 18.15 0.11
C LYS A 165 22.89 19.12 1.07
N ASN A 166 22.43 20.37 1.14
CA ASN A 166 22.96 21.32 2.14
C ASN A 166 22.68 20.82 3.57
N HIS A 167 21.46 20.33 3.86
CA HIS A 167 21.14 19.77 5.17
C HIS A 167 21.94 18.49 5.49
N ILE A 168 22.36 17.72 4.48
CA ILE A 168 23.25 16.57 4.66
C ILE A 168 24.66 17.06 5.01
N ILE A 169 25.18 18.08 4.30
CA ILE A 169 26.50 18.68 4.57
C ILE A 169 26.54 19.29 5.98
N ASP A 170 25.46 19.96 6.40
CA ASP A 170 25.32 20.52 7.73
C ASP A 170 25.14 19.47 8.84
N GLY A 171 25.06 18.19 8.50
CA GLY A 171 24.90 17.08 9.45
C GLY A 171 23.50 16.94 10.05
N ASN A 172 22.48 17.58 9.46
CA ASN A 172 21.11 17.51 9.97
C ASN A 172 20.43 16.16 9.65
N ILE A 173 20.74 15.58 8.50
CA ILE A 173 20.21 14.30 7.99
C ILE A 173 21.30 13.55 7.23
N ILE A 174 21.09 12.25 7.03
CA ILE A 174 21.89 11.39 6.17
C ILE A 174 21.20 11.23 4.81
N GLN A 175 19.86 11.08 4.83
CA GLN A 175 19.01 10.89 3.66
C GLN A 175 17.63 11.50 3.91
N ALA A 176 17.00 12.03 2.86
CA ALA A 176 15.57 12.35 2.85
C ALA A 176 14.96 12.01 1.48
N VAL A 177 13.65 11.70 1.48
CA VAL A 177 12.93 11.26 0.27
C VAL A 177 11.85 12.28 -0.10
N PRO A 178 12.19 13.40 -0.77
CA PRO A 178 11.22 14.32 -1.32
C PRO A 178 10.46 13.67 -2.48
N SER A 179 9.27 14.19 -2.78
CA SER A 179 8.44 13.67 -3.85
C SER A 179 7.82 14.77 -4.72
N GLN A 180 7.37 14.39 -5.92
CA GLN A 180 6.55 15.22 -6.78
C GLN A 180 5.25 14.50 -7.13
N ARG A 181 4.16 15.26 -7.31
CA ARG A 181 2.86 14.75 -7.73
C ARG A 181 2.64 15.07 -9.21
N ILE A 182 2.20 14.07 -9.96
CA ILE A 182 1.89 14.18 -11.38
C ILE A 182 0.41 14.00 -11.56
N ALA A 183 -0.28 14.97 -12.15
CA ALA A 183 -1.70 14.92 -12.47
C ALA A 183 -1.89 14.64 -13.97
N TYR A 184 -2.88 13.82 -14.31
CA TYR A 184 -3.25 13.48 -15.67
C TYR A 184 -4.76 13.47 -15.83
N PRO A 185 -5.37 14.31 -16.69
CA PRO A 185 -6.80 14.29 -16.94
C PRO A 185 -7.19 13.03 -17.72
N THR A 186 -8.22 12.33 -17.27
CA THR A 186 -8.68 11.09 -17.92
C THR A 186 -10.17 10.89 -17.77
N SER A 187 -10.79 10.24 -18.76
CA SER A 187 -12.14 9.69 -18.70
C SER A 187 -12.17 8.16 -18.58
N LEU A 188 -11.00 7.55 -18.33
CA LEU A 188 -10.91 6.11 -18.11
C LEU A 188 -11.63 5.71 -16.82
N HIS A 189 -12.38 4.62 -16.89
CA HIS A 189 -12.89 3.99 -15.69
C HIS A 189 -11.73 3.46 -14.84
N PRO A 190 -11.65 3.76 -13.53
CA PRO A 190 -10.49 3.40 -12.69
C PRO A 190 -10.15 1.90 -12.69
N PHE A 191 -11.16 1.04 -12.78
CA PHE A 191 -10.97 -0.41 -12.85
C PHE A 191 -10.24 -0.84 -14.14
N ASN A 192 -10.43 -0.13 -15.24
CA ASN A 192 -9.72 -0.39 -16.50
C ASN A 192 -8.23 -0.03 -16.40
N ILE A 193 -7.92 1.04 -15.64
CA ILE A 193 -6.53 1.39 -15.30
C ILE A 193 -5.90 0.27 -14.44
N TYR A 194 -6.66 -0.25 -13.47
CA TYR A 194 -6.19 -1.37 -12.64
C TYR A 194 -5.90 -2.63 -13.46
N GLN A 195 -6.76 -2.99 -14.42
CA GLN A 195 -6.54 -4.14 -15.30
C GLN A 195 -5.26 -3.98 -16.15
N ALA A 196 -5.05 -2.77 -16.69
CA ALA A 196 -3.84 -2.46 -17.44
C ALA A 196 -2.59 -2.51 -16.54
N LEU A 197 -2.68 -1.98 -15.30
CA LEU A 197 -1.58 -1.98 -14.34
C LEU A 197 -1.16 -3.40 -13.96
N ARG A 198 -2.10 -4.32 -13.76
CA ARG A 198 -1.81 -5.75 -13.50
C ARG A 198 -0.97 -6.40 -14.61
N ALA A 199 -1.21 -5.99 -15.85
CA ALA A 199 -0.50 -6.54 -17.00
C ALA A 199 0.88 -5.89 -17.22
N VAL A 200 1.03 -4.60 -16.83
CA VAL A 200 2.28 -3.84 -17.02
C VAL A 200 3.24 -4.05 -15.85
N ASN A 201 2.73 -4.08 -14.62
CA ASN A 201 3.55 -4.11 -13.41
C ASN A 201 2.98 -5.08 -12.36
N PRO A 202 3.11 -6.41 -12.55
CA PRO A 202 2.77 -7.36 -11.50
C PRO A 202 3.66 -7.11 -10.27
N SER A 203 3.02 -6.97 -9.12
CA SER A 203 3.66 -6.64 -7.83
C SER A 203 3.06 -7.49 -6.72
N PRO A 204 3.78 -7.71 -5.60
CA PRO A 204 3.26 -8.49 -4.46
C PRO A 204 1.96 -7.93 -3.89
N TYR A 205 1.80 -6.59 -3.92
CA TYR A 205 0.61 -5.90 -3.45
C TYR A 205 -0.06 -5.17 -4.61
N LEU A 206 -0.96 -5.86 -5.30
CA LEU A 206 -1.85 -5.27 -6.31
C LEU A 206 -3.21 -5.03 -5.67
N PHE A 207 -3.71 -3.81 -5.71
CA PHE A 207 -4.99 -3.47 -5.11
C PHE A 207 -5.79 -2.46 -5.94
N TYR A 208 -7.10 -2.62 -5.84
CA TYR A 208 -8.12 -1.67 -6.28
C TYR A 208 -9.09 -1.45 -5.13
N ILE A 209 -9.22 -0.21 -4.68
CA ILE A 209 -10.11 0.16 -3.59
C ILE A 209 -11.05 1.23 -4.10
N ASP A 210 -12.34 0.93 -4.11
CA ASP A 210 -13.38 1.90 -4.43
C ASP A 210 -13.86 2.57 -3.15
N CYS A 211 -13.56 3.85 -3.01
CA CYS A 211 -13.95 4.69 -1.89
C CYS A 211 -15.19 5.57 -2.20
N HIS A 212 -15.95 5.26 -3.25
CA HIS A 212 -17.05 6.01 -3.82
C HIS A 212 -16.63 7.33 -4.48
N GLU A 213 -16.14 8.29 -3.71
CA GLU A 213 -15.76 9.61 -4.20
C GLU A 213 -14.45 9.61 -5.00
N PHE A 214 -13.63 8.61 -4.77
CA PHE A 214 -12.34 8.39 -5.45
C PHE A 214 -11.98 6.91 -5.41
N GLN A 215 -11.07 6.50 -6.28
CA GLN A 215 -10.56 5.13 -6.31
C GLN A 215 -9.04 5.12 -6.14
N ILE A 216 -8.55 4.06 -5.51
CA ILE A 216 -7.13 3.82 -5.31
C ILE A 216 -6.72 2.62 -6.15
N VAL A 217 -5.72 2.82 -7.01
CA VAL A 217 -5.19 1.81 -7.91
C VAL A 217 -3.69 1.69 -7.66
N GLY A 218 -3.23 0.55 -7.16
CA GLY A 218 -1.84 0.42 -6.75
C GLY A 218 -1.19 -0.90 -7.10
N ALA A 219 0.14 -0.85 -7.24
CA ALA A 219 1.03 -1.97 -7.47
C ALA A 219 2.30 -1.81 -6.62
N SER A 220 2.14 -1.91 -5.29
CA SER A 220 3.25 -1.71 -4.37
C SER A 220 4.18 -2.92 -4.32
N PRO A 221 5.51 -2.71 -4.37
CA PRO A 221 6.48 -3.78 -4.22
C PRO A 221 6.82 -4.10 -2.77
N GLU A 222 6.49 -3.21 -1.81
CA GLU A 222 7.14 -3.17 -0.51
C GLU A 222 6.16 -3.36 0.64
N LEU A 223 6.43 -4.37 1.48
CA LEU A 223 5.77 -4.56 2.76
C LEU A 223 6.13 -3.42 3.72
N LEU A 224 5.12 -2.80 4.34
CA LEU A 224 5.35 -1.89 5.46
C LEU A 224 5.51 -2.69 6.75
N VAL A 225 4.44 -3.34 7.19
CA VAL A 225 4.43 -4.16 8.39
C VAL A 225 3.39 -5.27 8.27
N ARG A 226 3.79 -6.47 8.67
CA ARG A 226 2.93 -7.64 8.78
C ARG A 226 2.99 -8.20 10.19
N LYS A 227 1.84 -8.59 10.72
CA LYS A 227 1.77 -9.48 11.87
C LYS A 227 1.29 -10.85 11.41
N GLU A 228 2.10 -11.84 11.62
CA GLU A 228 1.83 -13.22 11.24
C GLU A 228 2.37 -14.17 12.30
N ALA A 229 1.54 -15.13 12.76
CA ALA A 229 1.90 -16.11 13.78
C ALA A 229 2.55 -15.49 15.03
N GLY A 230 2.05 -14.34 15.50
CA GLY A 230 2.55 -13.62 16.66
C GLY A 230 3.86 -12.86 16.48
N ARG A 231 4.42 -12.82 15.26
CA ARG A 231 5.60 -12.05 14.91
C ARG A 231 5.25 -10.82 14.10
N ILE A 232 6.00 -9.76 14.31
CA ILE A 232 5.99 -8.54 13.48
C ILE A 232 7.14 -8.66 12.49
N LEU A 233 6.85 -8.37 11.22
CA LEU A 233 7.81 -8.43 10.12
C LEU A 233 7.77 -7.13 9.32
N THR A 234 8.95 -6.74 8.80
CA THR A 234 9.09 -5.68 7.79
C THR A 234 10.18 -6.06 6.80
N HIS A 235 10.04 -5.61 5.55
CA HIS A 235 10.97 -5.95 4.47
C HIS A 235 11.56 -4.68 3.85
N PRO A 236 12.67 -4.14 4.36
CA PRO A 236 13.37 -3.05 3.70
C PRO A 236 13.90 -3.52 2.34
N ILE A 237 13.65 -2.70 1.33
CA ILE A 237 14.09 -2.91 -0.06
C ILE A 237 14.92 -1.69 -0.47
N ALA A 238 16.14 -1.90 -1.00
CA ALA A 238 16.97 -0.85 -1.57
C ALA A 238 17.81 -1.40 -2.72
N GLY A 239 18.38 -0.48 -3.51
CA GLY A 239 19.13 -0.83 -4.71
C GLY A 239 18.25 -1.42 -5.82
N THR A 240 18.55 -1.09 -7.05
CA THR A 240 17.75 -1.53 -8.20
C THR A 240 18.64 -1.73 -9.42
N VAL A 241 18.59 -2.92 -10.00
CA VAL A 241 19.14 -3.16 -11.35
C VAL A 241 18.07 -3.73 -12.25
N LYS A 242 18.17 -3.45 -13.55
CA LYS A 242 17.23 -4.00 -14.54
C LYS A 242 17.47 -5.49 -14.72
N ARG A 243 16.39 -6.21 -15.11
CA ARG A 243 16.47 -7.60 -15.56
C ARG A 243 17.09 -7.66 -16.96
N SER A 244 17.86 -8.72 -17.22
CA SER A 244 18.23 -9.12 -18.59
C SER A 244 17.43 -10.35 -19.03
N ASN A 245 17.23 -10.48 -20.35
CA ASN A 245 16.66 -11.70 -20.93
C ASN A 245 17.71 -12.83 -21.01
N ASP A 246 18.99 -12.52 -20.93
CA ASP A 246 20.07 -13.49 -20.81
C ASP A 246 20.26 -13.87 -19.33
N GLU A 247 20.17 -15.15 -19.02
CA GLU A 247 20.24 -15.65 -17.64
C GLU A 247 21.60 -15.40 -16.96
N ILE A 248 22.69 -15.43 -17.74
CA ILE A 248 24.05 -15.23 -17.23
C ILE A 248 24.23 -13.75 -16.90
N GLU A 249 23.83 -12.86 -17.82
CA GLU A 249 23.86 -11.41 -17.61
C GLU A 249 22.95 -11.01 -16.44
N ASP A 250 21.73 -11.57 -16.37
CA ASP A 250 20.78 -11.31 -15.29
C ASP A 250 21.35 -11.67 -13.91
N LYS A 251 22.07 -12.78 -13.84
CA LYS A 251 22.78 -13.21 -12.62
C LYS A 251 23.93 -12.25 -12.27
N LEU A 252 24.74 -11.88 -13.26
CA LEU A 252 25.85 -10.94 -13.09
C LEU A 252 25.38 -9.58 -12.58
N LEU A 253 24.28 -9.05 -13.11
CA LEU A 253 23.67 -7.79 -12.65
C LEU A 253 23.26 -7.88 -11.17
N GLY A 254 22.70 -9.02 -10.74
CA GLY A 254 22.39 -9.24 -9.33
C GLY A 254 23.64 -9.31 -8.43
N GLU A 255 24.71 -9.96 -8.88
CA GLU A 255 25.98 -10.03 -8.17
C GLU A 255 26.65 -8.65 -8.09
N GLN A 256 26.61 -7.85 -9.16
CA GLN A 256 27.08 -6.45 -9.15
C GLN A 256 26.32 -5.60 -8.15
N LEU A 257 24.99 -5.75 -8.06
CA LEU A 257 24.17 -5.04 -7.08
C LEU A 257 24.60 -5.38 -5.65
N GLN A 258 24.90 -6.64 -5.34
CA GLN A 258 25.38 -7.06 -4.03
C GLN A 258 26.79 -6.52 -3.71
N GLN A 259 27.58 -6.15 -4.71
CA GLN A 259 28.92 -5.62 -4.57
C GLN A 259 28.98 -4.09 -4.66
N SER A 260 27.87 -3.43 -4.99
CA SER A 260 27.80 -1.97 -5.06
C SER A 260 27.92 -1.37 -3.66
N GLU A 261 29.02 -0.70 -3.38
CA GLU A 261 29.26 -0.06 -2.07
C GLU A 261 28.15 0.92 -1.71
N LYS A 262 27.65 1.69 -2.68
CA LYS A 262 26.56 2.66 -2.49
C LYS A 262 25.26 1.95 -2.11
N ASP A 263 24.81 0.97 -2.91
CA ASP A 263 23.53 0.27 -2.68
C ASP A 263 23.55 -0.53 -1.37
N VAL A 264 24.69 -1.16 -1.07
CA VAL A 264 24.92 -1.89 0.18
C VAL A 264 24.87 -0.95 1.39
N ALA A 265 25.55 0.20 1.33
CA ALA A 265 25.56 1.18 2.41
C ALA A 265 24.13 1.74 2.69
N GLU A 266 23.38 2.08 1.64
CA GLU A 266 21.99 2.49 1.76
C GLU A 266 21.15 1.39 2.37
N HIS A 267 21.29 0.16 1.89
CA HIS A 267 20.53 -0.98 2.38
C HIS A 267 20.81 -1.29 3.86
N VAL A 268 22.09 -1.25 4.29
CA VAL A 268 22.47 -1.40 5.70
C VAL A 268 21.80 -0.35 6.57
N MET A 269 21.79 0.91 6.14
CA MET A 269 21.11 2.00 6.86
C MET A 269 19.61 1.72 7.02
N LEU A 270 18.93 1.26 5.97
CA LEU A 270 17.51 0.94 6.01
C LEU A 270 17.19 -0.28 6.88
N VAL A 271 18.06 -1.31 6.89
CA VAL A 271 17.94 -2.46 7.77
C VAL A 271 18.11 -2.05 9.24
N ASP A 272 19.08 -1.17 9.53
CA ASP A 272 19.29 -0.69 10.90
C ASP A 272 18.09 0.15 11.37
N LEU A 273 17.54 1.01 10.50
CA LEU A 273 16.33 1.75 10.79
C LEU A 273 15.13 0.82 11.07
N ALA A 274 14.94 -0.23 10.25
CA ALA A 274 13.90 -1.23 10.46
C ALA A 274 14.07 -2.00 11.78
N ARG A 275 15.32 -2.35 12.16
CA ARG A 275 15.63 -2.96 13.46
C ARG A 275 15.27 -2.03 14.62
N ASN A 276 15.62 -0.75 14.51
CA ASN A 276 15.28 0.25 15.51
C ASN A 276 13.74 0.38 15.66
N ASP A 277 13.00 0.48 14.57
CA ASP A 277 11.56 0.58 14.58
C ASP A 277 10.90 -0.65 15.25
N ILE A 278 11.34 -1.86 14.93
CA ILE A 278 10.87 -3.11 15.56
C ILE A 278 11.26 -3.17 17.05
N ASN A 279 12.49 -2.79 17.42
CA ASN A 279 12.95 -2.83 18.80
C ASN A 279 12.17 -1.91 19.75
N ARG A 280 11.53 -0.86 19.24
CA ARG A 280 10.66 0.03 20.05
C ARG A 280 9.46 -0.69 20.64
N VAL A 281 8.97 -1.76 20.02
CA VAL A 281 7.74 -2.45 20.42
C VAL A 281 7.91 -3.96 20.65
N CYS A 282 8.93 -4.58 20.08
CA CYS A 282 9.22 -5.99 20.23
C CYS A 282 10.23 -6.26 21.36
N ASN A 283 10.28 -7.50 21.83
CA ASN A 283 11.31 -7.95 22.75
C ASN A 283 12.68 -7.89 22.04
N PRO A 284 13.66 -7.11 22.54
CA PRO A 284 14.96 -6.96 21.88
C PRO A 284 15.67 -8.28 21.61
N LEU A 285 15.52 -9.28 22.50
CA LEU A 285 16.13 -10.60 22.35
C LEU A 285 15.46 -11.43 21.23
N SER A 286 14.26 -11.05 20.79
CA SER A 286 13.55 -11.71 19.69
C SER A 286 13.76 -11.02 18.34
N THR A 287 14.30 -9.79 18.34
CA THR A 287 14.55 -9.04 17.12
C THR A 287 15.73 -9.63 16.38
N ARG A 288 15.51 -9.96 15.11
CA ARG A 288 16.54 -10.54 14.26
C ARG A 288 16.36 -10.12 12.80
N VAL A 289 17.44 -10.19 12.06
CA VAL A 289 17.44 -10.12 10.61
C VAL A 289 17.34 -11.55 10.09
N ASP A 290 16.16 -11.95 9.62
CA ASP A 290 15.90 -13.32 9.16
C ASP A 290 16.59 -13.60 7.82
N ARG A 291 16.63 -12.58 6.95
CA ARG A 291 17.35 -12.56 5.67
C ARG A 291 18.05 -11.21 5.52
N LEU A 292 19.27 -11.23 5.04
CA LEU A 292 20.08 -10.02 4.86
C LEU A 292 20.57 -9.92 3.42
N MET A 293 20.27 -8.82 2.75
CA MET A 293 20.78 -8.45 1.42
C MET A 293 20.68 -9.56 0.36
N THR A 294 19.52 -10.23 0.32
CA THR A 294 19.24 -11.21 -0.74
C THR A 294 18.78 -10.49 -2.01
N VAL A 295 19.29 -10.90 -3.17
CA VAL A 295 18.79 -10.42 -4.45
C VAL A 295 17.47 -11.11 -4.74
N GLU A 296 16.39 -10.32 -4.84
CA GLU A 296 15.08 -10.81 -5.27
C GLU A 296 14.76 -10.30 -6.68
N LYS A 297 14.31 -11.23 -7.53
CA LYS A 297 13.98 -10.95 -8.95
C LYS A 297 12.51 -10.65 -9.08
N PHE A 298 12.20 -9.43 -9.54
CA PHE A 298 10.86 -9.01 -9.93
C PHE A 298 10.70 -9.05 -11.46
N SER A 299 9.55 -8.66 -11.98
CA SER A 299 9.27 -8.75 -13.42
C SER A 299 10.25 -7.97 -14.31
N HIS A 300 10.69 -6.79 -13.87
CA HIS A 300 11.52 -5.88 -14.68
C HIS A 300 12.81 -5.46 -14.00
N VAL A 301 12.96 -5.74 -12.72
CA VAL A 301 14.08 -5.30 -11.89
C VAL A 301 14.47 -6.38 -10.89
N GLN A 302 15.69 -6.25 -10.35
CA GLN A 302 16.17 -6.99 -9.19
C GLN A 302 16.44 -5.98 -8.07
N HIS A 303 16.16 -6.36 -6.83
CA HIS A 303 16.39 -5.53 -5.66
C HIS A 303 17.20 -6.29 -4.60
N LEU A 304 17.90 -5.54 -3.75
CA LEU A 304 18.37 -6.05 -2.47
C LEU A 304 17.20 -6.01 -1.48
N VAL A 305 16.92 -7.15 -0.88
CA VAL A 305 15.82 -7.32 0.08
C VAL A 305 16.35 -7.92 1.37
N SER A 306 15.93 -7.36 2.50
CA SER A 306 16.16 -7.95 3.81
C SER A 306 14.81 -8.15 4.53
N GLN A 307 14.83 -9.04 5.52
CA GLN A 307 13.66 -9.25 6.38
C GLN A 307 14.08 -9.08 7.83
N VAL A 308 13.39 -8.19 8.53
CA VAL A 308 13.55 -7.96 9.96
C VAL A 308 12.29 -8.38 10.68
N SER A 309 12.41 -9.11 11.77
CA SER A 309 11.27 -9.57 12.55
C SER A 309 11.51 -9.53 14.05
N GLY A 310 10.41 -9.54 14.82
CA GLY A 310 10.45 -9.58 16.27
C GLY A 310 9.10 -10.01 16.86
N THR A 311 9.09 -10.43 18.12
CA THR A 311 7.89 -10.77 18.88
C THR A 311 7.50 -9.59 19.75
N LEU A 312 6.23 -9.16 19.71
CA LEU A 312 5.72 -8.05 20.52
C LEU A 312 6.02 -8.23 22.01
N ARG A 313 6.35 -7.16 22.70
CA ARG A 313 6.43 -7.14 24.15
C ARG A 313 5.04 -7.28 24.76
N LYS A 314 4.96 -7.83 25.95
CA LYS A 314 3.72 -7.90 26.73
C LYS A 314 3.10 -6.50 26.85
N GLY A 315 1.81 -6.40 26.56
CA GLY A 315 1.05 -5.14 26.60
C GLY A 315 1.24 -4.24 25.37
N LYS A 316 1.96 -4.71 24.34
CA LYS A 316 2.04 -4.07 23.02
C LYS A 316 1.16 -4.79 22.02
N THR A 317 0.53 -4.01 21.12
CA THR A 317 -0.39 -4.51 20.10
C THR A 317 0.20 -4.34 18.69
N ARG A 318 -0.45 -4.95 17.71
CA ARG A 318 -0.13 -4.73 16.28
C ARG A 318 -0.26 -3.26 15.88
N PHE A 319 -1.11 -2.48 16.58
CA PHE A 319 -1.25 -1.04 16.32
C PHE A 319 -0.06 -0.25 16.85
N ASP A 320 0.53 -0.66 17.98
CA ASP A 320 1.81 -0.11 18.44
C ASP A 320 2.94 -0.40 17.44
N ALA A 321 2.95 -1.62 16.86
CA ALA A 321 3.93 -2.00 15.85
C ALA A 321 3.75 -1.15 14.58
N PHE A 322 2.51 -0.94 14.14
CA PHE A 322 2.22 -0.05 13.02
C PHE A 322 2.74 1.36 13.28
N ARG A 323 2.41 1.99 14.43
CA ARG A 323 2.89 3.34 14.79
C ARG A 323 4.41 3.43 14.82
N SER A 324 5.08 2.39 15.28
CA SER A 324 6.56 2.38 15.40
C SER A 324 7.24 2.38 14.04
N ILE A 325 6.68 1.66 13.07
CA ILE A 325 7.28 1.48 11.74
C ILE A 325 6.84 2.60 10.78
N PHE A 326 5.61 3.12 10.92
CA PHE A 326 5.03 4.12 10.02
C PHE A 326 5.60 5.53 10.24
N PRO A 327 5.87 6.29 9.14
CA PRO A 327 6.02 5.79 7.79
C PRO A 327 7.34 5.02 7.62
N ALA A 328 7.46 4.26 6.53
CA ALA A 328 8.70 3.53 6.26
C ALA A 328 9.90 4.47 6.06
N GLY A 329 11.09 3.99 6.40
CA GLY A 329 12.34 4.72 6.19
C GLY A 329 12.63 4.98 4.71
N THR A 330 12.26 4.04 3.83
CA THR A 330 12.42 4.10 2.37
C THR A 330 11.63 5.23 1.70
N VAL A 331 10.67 5.86 2.39
CA VAL A 331 9.87 6.98 1.89
C VAL A 331 9.94 8.23 2.77
N SER A 332 10.75 8.21 3.82
CA SER A 332 10.98 9.34 4.73
C SER A 332 12.45 9.74 4.76
N GLY A 333 13.32 8.98 5.39
CA GLY A 333 14.76 9.24 5.46
C GLY A 333 15.37 8.95 6.83
N ALA A 334 16.60 9.38 7.04
CA ALA A 334 17.36 9.17 8.24
C ALA A 334 18.14 10.43 8.68
N PRO A 335 18.08 10.87 9.94
CA PRO A 335 17.15 10.44 11.00
C PRO A 335 15.68 10.74 10.63
N LYS A 336 14.78 9.77 10.87
CA LYS A 336 13.41 9.76 10.36
C LYS A 336 12.61 11.04 10.64
N VAL A 337 12.56 11.50 11.89
CA VAL A 337 11.77 12.67 12.28
C VAL A 337 12.28 13.93 11.59
N LYS A 338 13.60 14.17 11.58
CA LYS A 338 14.18 15.35 10.95
C LYS A 338 13.98 15.35 9.43
N ALA A 339 14.11 14.21 8.79
CA ALA A 339 13.84 14.06 7.36
C ALA A 339 12.38 14.42 7.05
N MET A 340 11.40 13.93 7.84
CA MET A 340 9.99 14.26 7.66
C MET A 340 9.67 15.74 7.86
N GLU A 341 10.30 16.42 8.85
CA GLU A 341 10.19 17.86 9.05
C GLU A 341 10.61 18.62 7.78
N LEU A 342 11.79 18.30 7.23
CA LEU A 342 12.33 18.96 6.05
C LEU A 342 11.50 18.68 4.80
N ILE A 343 11.03 17.45 4.62
CA ILE A 343 10.13 17.07 3.52
C ILE A 343 8.85 17.91 3.57
N ALA A 344 8.22 18.04 4.74
CA ALA A 344 7.00 18.82 4.89
C ALA A 344 7.22 20.31 4.56
N GLU A 345 8.37 20.88 4.98
CA GLU A 345 8.76 22.25 4.66
C GLU A 345 9.00 22.47 3.15
N LEU A 346 9.59 21.50 2.46
CA LEU A 346 9.88 21.59 1.04
C LEU A 346 8.63 21.38 0.17
N GLU A 347 7.86 20.32 0.45
CA GLU A 347 6.69 19.98 -0.35
C GLU A 347 5.53 20.96 -0.14
N GLY A 348 5.30 21.44 1.09
CA GLY A 348 4.24 22.40 1.43
C GLY A 348 2.82 21.89 1.23
N GLU A 349 2.66 20.67 0.70
CA GLU A 349 1.39 20.01 0.40
C GLU A 349 1.27 18.69 1.15
N LYS A 350 0.04 18.29 1.50
CA LYS A 350 -0.21 16.94 2.02
C LYS A 350 0.13 15.90 0.95
N ARG A 351 0.83 14.84 1.36
CA ARG A 351 1.09 13.67 0.50
C ARG A 351 -0.16 12.83 0.26
N GLY A 352 -1.10 12.86 1.20
CA GLY A 352 -2.29 12.02 1.16
C GLY A 352 -1.91 10.53 1.26
N ILE A 353 -2.33 9.72 0.29
CA ILE A 353 -2.12 8.27 0.31
C ILE A 353 -0.67 7.89 0.00
N TYR A 354 0.02 8.65 -0.84
CA TYR A 354 1.42 8.36 -1.21
C TYR A 354 2.33 8.27 0.03
N ALA A 355 3.17 7.25 0.09
CA ALA A 355 4.07 6.93 1.20
C ALA A 355 3.34 6.61 2.53
N GLY A 356 2.01 6.53 2.51
CA GLY A 356 1.19 5.97 3.58
C GLY A 356 1.16 4.44 3.53
N ALA A 357 0.11 3.85 4.08
CA ALA A 357 -0.09 2.41 4.13
C ALA A 357 -1.43 2.00 3.53
N VAL A 358 -1.44 0.88 2.78
CA VAL A 358 -2.64 0.21 2.29
C VAL A 358 -2.59 -1.24 2.75
N GLY A 359 -3.72 -1.78 3.23
CA GLY A 359 -3.74 -3.17 3.66
C GLY A 359 -4.98 -3.56 4.44
N TYR A 360 -4.82 -4.58 5.28
CA TYR A 360 -5.92 -5.08 6.09
C TYR A 360 -5.52 -5.32 7.55
N PHE A 361 -6.54 -5.29 8.41
CA PHE A 361 -6.49 -5.65 9.83
C PHE A 361 -7.63 -6.65 10.10
N GLY A 362 -7.29 -7.90 10.43
CA GLY A 362 -8.25 -8.93 10.74
C GLY A 362 -8.91 -8.74 12.12
N TYR A 363 -10.09 -9.34 12.33
CA TYR A 363 -10.69 -9.40 13.65
C TYR A 363 -9.85 -10.23 14.63
N ASN A 364 -9.96 -9.94 15.92
CA ASN A 364 -9.37 -10.79 16.96
C ASN A 364 -10.04 -12.17 16.96
N THR A 365 -9.28 -13.19 17.30
CA THR A 365 -9.75 -14.58 17.29
C THR A 365 -9.71 -15.19 18.68
N VAL A 366 -10.56 -16.21 18.90
CA VAL A 366 -10.58 -17.01 20.13
C VAL A 366 -10.45 -18.49 19.73
N ASP A 367 -9.50 -19.18 20.33
CA ASP A 367 -9.31 -20.61 20.11
C ASP A 367 -10.32 -21.47 20.91
N ALA A 368 -10.28 -22.78 20.67
CA ALA A 368 -11.17 -23.74 21.35
C ALA A 368 -10.99 -23.79 22.89
N TYR A 369 -9.89 -23.25 23.41
CA TYR A 369 -9.57 -23.20 24.84
C TYR A 369 -9.93 -21.84 25.47
N GLY A 370 -10.47 -20.90 24.67
CA GLY A 370 -10.81 -19.56 25.14
C GLY A 370 -9.64 -18.57 25.14
N ASN A 371 -8.49 -18.95 24.60
CA ASN A 371 -7.38 -18.01 24.49
C ASN A 371 -7.66 -16.99 23.38
N GLU A 372 -7.53 -15.72 23.73
CA GLU A 372 -7.66 -14.63 22.77
C GLU A 372 -6.36 -14.42 22.02
N ASN A 373 -6.46 -14.32 20.69
CA ASN A 373 -5.36 -13.98 19.80
C ASN A 373 -5.70 -12.70 19.05
N GLU A 374 -4.79 -11.78 19.06
CA GLU A 374 -4.89 -10.57 18.24
C GLU A 374 -4.89 -10.97 16.76
N GLY A 375 -5.81 -10.37 15.98
CA GLY A 375 -5.94 -10.65 14.54
C GLY A 375 -4.68 -10.37 13.73
N GLU A 376 -4.62 -10.94 12.55
CA GLU A 376 -3.53 -10.71 11.60
C GLU A 376 -3.58 -9.30 11.00
N MET A 377 -2.46 -8.82 10.52
CA MET A 377 -2.31 -7.53 9.85
C MET A 377 -1.32 -7.69 8.70
N ASP A 378 -1.65 -7.14 7.53
CA ASP A 378 -0.72 -7.06 6.41
C ASP A 378 -0.93 -5.73 5.69
N THR A 379 0.12 -4.89 5.64
CA THR A 379 0.07 -3.56 5.06
C THR A 379 1.31 -3.32 4.21
N CYS A 380 1.10 -2.76 3.01
CA CYS A 380 2.18 -2.31 2.15
C CYS A 380 2.34 -0.79 2.21
N ILE A 381 3.49 -0.29 1.81
CA ILE A 381 3.71 1.14 1.58
C ILE A 381 2.95 1.56 0.33
N ALA A 382 2.21 2.65 0.36
CA ALA A 382 1.49 3.16 -0.81
C ALA A 382 2.45 3.81 -1.81
N LEU A 383 3.25 2.97 -2.46
CA LEU A 383 4.13 3.28 -3.57
C LEU A 383 3.53 2.82 -4.89
N ARG A 384 3.90 3.46 -6.02
CA ARG A 384 3.35 3.10 -7.34
C ARG A 384 1.83 3.00 -7.30
N THR A 385 1.25 3.95 -6.58
CA THR A 385 -0.17 4.04 -6.28
C THR A 385 -0.75 5.29 -6.93
N MET A 386 -1.91 5.13 -7.55
CA MET A 386 -2.65 6.19 -8.21
C MET A 386 -3.94 6.47 -7.44
N ILE A 387 -4.31 7.73 -7.38
CA ILE A 387 -5.64 8.17 -6.93
C ILE A 387 -6.39 8.64 -8.16
N VAL A 388 -7.58 8.10 -8.40
CA VAL A 388 -8.47 8.55 -9.47
C VAL A 388 -9.62 9.31 -8.84
N LYS A 389 -9.71 10.61 -9.15
CA LYS A 389 -10.68 11.51 -8.55
C LYS A 389 -11.00 12.67 -9.52
N ASP A 390 -12.26 13.03 -9.60
CA ASP A 390 -12.75 14.23 -10.34
C ASP A 390 -12.22 14.33 -11.79
N GLY A 391 -12.12 13.19 -12.49
CA GLY A 391 -11.62 13.14 -13.87
C GLY A 391 -10.11 13.26 -14.01
N PHE A 392 -9.36 13.09 -12.93
CA PHE A 392 -7.91 13.07 -12.93
C PHE A 392 -7.36 11.78 -12.32
N VAL A 393 -6.19 11.36 -12.83
CA VAL A 393 -5.30 10.40 -12.16
C VAL A 393 -4.15 11.18 -11.54
N TYR A 394 -3.90 10.96 -10.27
CA TYR A 394 -2.77 11.51 -9.54
C TYR A 394 -1.78 10.38 -9.23
N LEU A 395 -0.54 10.56 -9.71
CA LEU A 395 0.61 9.71 -9.38
C LEU A 395 1.56 10.53 -8.51
N GLN A 396 2.27 9.87 -7.59
CA GLN A 396 3.32 10.53 -6.83
C GLN A 396 4.54 9.63 -6.74
N ALA A 397 5.73 10.22 -6.84
CA ALA A 397 6.99 9.51 -6.78
C ALA A 397 8.08 10.39 -6.16
N GLY A 398 9.00 9.76 -5.43
CA GLY A 398 10.13 10.41 -4.80
C GLY A 398 11.43 9.60 -4.95
N GLY A 399 12.56 10.25 -4.73
CA GLY A 399 13.90 9.68 -4.71
C GLY A 399 14.58 9.90 -3.37
N GLY A 400 15.48 9.01 -2.99
CA GLY A 400 16.28 9.11 -1.77
C GLY A 400 17.51 9.97 -1.98
N ILE A 401 17.48 11.21 -1.50
CA ILE A 401 18.56 12.17 -1.66
C ILE A 401 19.65 11.92 -0.64
N VAL A 402 20.85 11.68 -1.13
CA VAL A 402 22.08 11.50 -0.37
C VAL A 402 23.15 12.52 -0.82
N TYR A 403 24.33 12.50 -0.18
CA TYR A 403 25.38 13.47 -0.47
C TYR A 403 25.80 13.48 -1.95
N ASP A 404 25.91 12.32 -2.59
CA ASP A 404 26.36 12.17 -3.98
C ASP A 404 25.26 12.35 -5.01
N SER A 405 23.99 12.58 -4.61
CA SER A 405 22.87 12.72 -5.51
C SER A 405 23.07 13.86 -6.52
N ASP A 406 22.85 13.58 -7.81
CA ASP A 406 22.78 14.60 -8.87
C ASP A 406 21.32 15.08 -9.04
N PRO A 407 21.05 16.39 -9.04
CA PRO A 407 19.69 16.91 -9.12
C PRO A 407 18.89 16.45 -10.33
N THR A 408 19.53 16.35 -11.48
CA THR A 408 18.86 15.94 -12.73
C THR A 408 18.59 14.44 -12.74
N GLU A 409 19.56 13.62 -12.33
CA GLU A 409 19.40 12.17 -12.23
C GLU A 409 18.28 11.80 -11.24
N GLU A 410 18.21 12.49 -10.09
CA GLU A 410 17.16 12.26 -9.09
C GLU A 410 15.76 12.63 -9.61
N PHE A 411 15.63 13.72 -10.38
CA PHE A 411 14.38 14.03 -11.06
C PHE A 411 13.99 12.92 -12.04
N GLU A 412 14.93 12.48 -12.89
CA GLU A 412 14.70 11.40 -13.85
C GLU A 412 14.32 10.08 -13.16
N GLU A 413 14.91 9.79 -11.99
CA GLU A 413 14.55 8.62 -11.18
C GLU A 413 13.08 8.68 -10.75
N THR A 414 12.58 9.83 -10.29
CA THR A 414 11.16 9.96 -9.94
C THR A 414 10.24 9.74 -11.14
N MET A 415 10.61 10.22 -12.32
CA MET A 415 9.86 9.99 -13.56
C MET A 415 9.90 8.51 -13.95
N ASN A 416 11.04 7.83 -13.76
CA ASN A 416 11.17 6.39 -13.99
C ASN A 416 10.27 5.59 -13.04
N LYS A 417 10.17 5.99 -11.76
CA LYS A 417 9.27 5.37 -10.78
C LYS A 417 7.80 5.56 -11.13
N ALA A 418 7.43 6.69 -11.74
CA ALA A 418 6.07 6.95 -12.21
C ALA A 418 5.74 6.23 -13.54
N ARG A 419 6.75 5.79 -14.29
CA ARG A 419 6.62 5.25 -15.67
C ARG A 419 5.64 4.09 -15.76
N ALA A 420 5.63 3.16 -14.79
CA ALA A 420 4.71 2.01 -14.82
C ALA A 420 3.23 2.45 -14.75
N GLY A 421 2.91 3.42 -13.89
CA GLY A 421 1.57 4.00 -13.81
C GLY A 421 1.18 4.73 -15.10
N ILE A 422 2.10 5.54 -15.64
CA ILE A 422 1.92 6.25 -16.92
C ILE A 422 1.68 5.24 -18.07
N ALA A 423 2.45 4.18 -18.14
CA ALA A 423 2.30 3.13 -19.14
C ALA A 423 0.97 2.38 -19.02
N ALA A 424 0.51 2.12 -17.78
CA ALA A 424 -0.78 1.50 -17.54
C ALA A 424 -1.95 2.37 -18.03
N ILE A 425 -1.90 3.68 -17.77
CA ILE A 425 -2.91 4.64 -18.24
C ILE A 425 -2.93 4.66 -19.79
N LYS A 426 -1.77 4.85 -20.41
CA LYS A 426 -1.66 4.88 -21.88
C LYS A 426 -2.11 3.57 -22.53
N ARG A 427 -1.78 2.43 -21.95
CA ARG A 427 -2.23 1.11 -22.43
C ARG A 427 -3.76 0.97 -22.35
N ALA A 428 -4.37 1.39 -21.25
CA ALA A 428 -5.81 1.38 -21.10
C ALA A 428 -6.48 2.29 -22.14
N GLU A 429 -5.98 3.50 -22.36
CA GLU A 429 -6.47 4.40 -23.39
C GLU A 429 -6.41 3.78 -24.79
N GLN A 430 -5.28 3.20 -25.17
CA GLN A 430 -5.09 2.56 -26.48
C GLN A 430 -6.06 1.38 -26.68
N GLN A 431 -6.30 0.59 -25.63
CA GLN A 431 -7.21 -0.55 -25.69
C GLN A 431 -8.64 -0.11 -26.01
N TYR A 432 -9.12 0.97 -25.41
CA TYR A 432 -10.49 1.43 -25.56
C TYR A 432 -10.68 2.36 -26.74
N LEU A 433 -9.70 3.16 -27.14
CA LEU A 433 -9.71 3.91 -28.41
C LEU A 433 -9.80 2.98 -29.63
N GLY A 434 -9.11 1.82 -29.59
CA GLY A 434 -9.19 0.83 -30.64
C GLY A 434 -10.52 0.08 -30.74
N GLN A 435 -11.30 0.03 -29.65
CA GLN A 435 -12.65 -0.56 -29.64
C GLN A 435 -13.69 0.38 -30.24
N ASP A 436 -13.62 1.68 -29.97
CA ASP A 436 -14.52 2.66 -30.56
C ASP A 436 -14.41 2.70 -32.10
N LEU A 437 -13.22 2.57 -32.64
CA LEU A 437 -12.99 2.50 -34.09
C LEU A 437 -13.64 1.27 -34.74
N LYS A 438 -13.58 0.10 -34.09
CA LYS A 438 -14.21 -1.14 -34.56
C LYS A 438 -15.73 -1.15 -34.46
N GLN A 439 -16.31 -0.48 -33.46
CA GLN A 439 -17.77 -0.34 -33.35
C GLN A 439 -18.34 0.68 -34.33
N GLY A 440 -17.58 1.72 -34.67
CA GLY A 440 -17.93 2.69 -35.71
C GLY A 440 -17.96 2.10 -37.13
N GLU A 441 -17.06 1.13 -37.42
CA GLU A 441 -17.03 0.44 -38.71
C GLU A 441 -18.15 -0.62 -38.87
N SER A 442 -18.64 -1.22 -37.77
CA SER A 442 -19.74 -2.20 -37.81
C SER A 442 -21.14 -1.58 -37.87
N SER A 443 -21.27 -0.27 -37.70
CA SER A 443 -22.54 0.46 -37.80
C SER A 443 -22.74 1.14 -39.16
N ILE A 444 -21.85 0.89 -40.16
CA ILE A 444 -21.93 1.45 -41.53
C ILE A 444 -22.22 0.36 -42.57
N HIS A 445 -22.65 -0.84 -42.13
CA HIS A 445 -23.09 -1.92 -43.05
C HIS A 445 -24.55 -2.31 -42.81
#